data_1bd06c0765f35c7a87af3267b88111d9
#
_entry.id   1bd06c0765f35c7a87af3267b88111d9
#
_cell.length_a   1.000
_cell.length_b   1.000
_cell.length_c   1.000
_cell.angle_alpha   90.00
_cell.angle_beta   90.00
_cell.angle_gamma   90.00
#
_symmetry.space_group_name_H-M   'P 1'
#
loop_
_entity.id
_entity.type
_entity.pdbx_description
1 polymer ?
#
loop_
_entity_poly.entity_id
_entity_poly.type
_entity_poly.pdbx_seq_one_letter_code
_entity_poly.pdbx_strand_id
1 'polypeptide(L)'
;MLTIKGLTKSFGERTLFSNLSLEVAGGERIALLGDNGSGKTTLLKILLGEEEPDAGKVRMGPTVKVGYLPQHVHFDHPERNLVDTLIYEQDCTAQTARNRLAAFKFRGEDVFKPVSALSGGEQSRLRLCMLMDEKINLLILDEPTNHLDIQSREWIEEAVEEYEGNLLFVSHDRYFIDRFASRIWMLEDGHITDFRGNYQEYQAARARGAAGKSASDVQVSVEKAPEPKEKKEKPKRPGGTKNLEKEVTAAERAVAKAEEQMYDLEQQIQEASADYLKLQELYEQLEALEEEILKLYGAWETLSAQLEEARG
;
A
#
# COMPACT_ATOMS: atom_id res chain seq x y z
N MET A 1 0.84 20.41 -8.27
CA MET A 1 2.04 19.79 -8.79
C MET A 1 3.11 19.75 -7.70
N LEU A 2 3.73 18.60 -7.49
CA LEU A 2 4.81 18.39 -6.53
C LEU A 2 6.10 18.13 -7.31
N THR A 3 7.20 18.79 -6.94
CA THR A 3 8.51 18.60 -7.57
C THR A 3 9.57 18.35 -6.50
N ILE A 4 10.32 17.30 -6.67
CA ILE A 4 11.47 16.89 -5.84
C ILE A 4 12.73 17.11 -6.68
N LYS A 5 13.75 17.78 -6.15
CA LYS A 5 15.01 18.05 -6.85
C LYS A 5 16.21 17.74 -5.98
N GLY A 6 17.02 16.78 -6.40
CA GLY A 6 18.29 16.44 -5.79
C GLY A 6 18.20 16.00 -4.34
N LEU A 7 17.07 15.36 -3.94
CA LEU A 7 16.79 15.04 -2.55
C LEU A 7 17.74 13.94 -2.05
N THR A 8 18.38 14.20 -0.90
CA THR A 8 19.29 13.27 -0.24
C THR A 8 18.95 13.21 1.25
N LYS A 9 18.95 12.02 1.82
CA LYS A 9 18.75 11.79 3.25
C LYS A 9 19.57 10.63 3.76
N SER A 10 20.23 10.86 4.90
CA SER A 10 21.03 9.86 5.62
C SER A 10 20.73 9.94 7.10
N PHE A 11 20.90 8.83 7.81
CA PHE A 11 20.92 8.77 9.27
C PHE A 11 22.26 8.14 9.73
N GLY A 12 23.10 8.97 10.34
CA GLY A 12 24.47 8.57 10.67
C GLY A 12 25.25 8.17 9.41
N GLU A 13 25.80 6.96 9.39
CA GLU A 13 26.55 6.43 8.24
C GLU A 13 25.65 5.82 7.13
N ARG A 14 24.35 5.62 7.41
CA ARG A 14 23.42 4.99 6.48
C ARG A 14 22.73 6.03 5.61
N THR A 15 23.03 6.03 4.32
CA THR A 15 22.28 6.80 3.32
C THR A 15 21.05 6.01 2.92
N LEU A 16 19.86 6.62 3.11
CA LEU A 16 18.60 6.03 2.68
C LEU A 16 18.36 6.25 1.17
N PHE A 17 18.63 7.46 0.71
CA PHE A 17 18.54 7.79 -0.72
C PHE A 17 19.38 9.03 -1.04
N SER A 18 19.82 9.13 -2.30
CA SER A 18 20.65 10.22 -2.77
C SER A 18 20.21 10.75 -4.13
N ASN A 19 20.24 12.08 -4.25
CA ASN A 19 19.98 12.81 -5.51
C ASN A 19 18.66 12.44 -6.21
N LEU A 20 17.59 12.19 -5.44
CA LEU A 20 16.27 11.88 -6.01
C LEU A 20 15.67 13.14 -6.68
N SER A 21 15.20 12.96 -7.91
CA SER A 21 14.50 14.01 -8.66
C SER A 21 13.26 13.44 -9.32
N LEU A 22 12.09 13.90 -8.89
CA LEU A 22 10.78 13.36 -9.27
C LEU A 22 9.78 14.52 -9.43
N GLU A 23 8.77 14.29 -10.26
CA GLU A 23 7.68 15.24 -10.48
C GLU A 23 6.35 14.49 -10.43
N VAL A 24 5.35 15.09 -9.76
CA VAL A 24 3.96 14.60 -9.75
C VAL A 24 3.10 15.62 -10.47
N ALA A 25 2.46 15.17 -11.53
CA ALA A 25 1.46 15.94 -12.27
C ALA A 25 0.05 15.79 -11.65
N GLY A 26 -0.94 16.46 -12.23
CA GLY A 26 -2.33 16.32 -11.76
C GLY A 26 -2.94 14.97 -12.17
N GLY A 27 -3.70 14.33 -11.25
CA GLY A 27 -4.43 13.08 -11.49
C GLY A 27 -3.58 11.81 -11.47
N GLU A 28 -2.33 11.87 -11.00
CA GLU A 28 -1.47 10.69 -10.91
C GLU A 28 -1.76 9.87 -9.64
N ARG A 29 -1.76 8.55 -9.79
CA ARG A 29 -1.88 7.57 -8.70
C ARG A 29 -0.59 6.77 -8.62
N ILE A 30 0.23 7.06 -7.60
CA ILE A 30 1.61 6.60 -7.49
C ILE A 30 1.74 5.65 -6.30
N ALA A 31 2.22 4.43 -6.56
CA ALA A 31 2.65 3.52 -5.51
C ALA A 31 4.16 3.68 -5.24
N LEU A 32 4.52 3.99 -4.00
CA LEU A 32 5.91 4.01 -3.52
C LEU A 32 6.24 2.66 -2.91
N LEU A 33 7.04 1.88 -3.62
CA LEU A 33 7.43 0.52 -3.27
C LEU A 33 8.91 0.46 -2.87
N GLY A 34 9.29 -0.60 -2.20
CA GLY A 34 10.67 -0.86 -1.76
C GLY A 34 10.70 -1.69 -0.47
N ASP A 35 11.85 -2.27 -0.16
CA ASP A 35 12.03 -3.11 1.02
C ASP A 35 11.77 -2.36 2.34
N ASN A 36 11.57 -3.13 3.42
CA ASN A 36 11.44 -2.56 4.75
C ASN A 36 12.74 -1.83 5.13
N GLY A 37 12.58 -0.61 5.66
CA GLY A 37 13.72 0.24 6.00
C GLY A 37 14.43 0.89 4.81
N SER A 38 13.92 0.81 3.57
CA SER A 38 14.50 1.51 2.41
C SER A 38 14.36 3.04 2.49
N GLY A 39 13.48 3.55 3.37
CA GLY A 39 13.30 4.99 3.55
C GLY A 39 11.96 5.54 3.02
N LYS A 40 10.98 4.69 2.69
CA LYS A 40 9.65 5.10 2.19
C LYS A 40 8.96 6.10 3.12
N THR A 41 8.76 5.73 4.38
CA THR A 41 8.15 6.62 5.38
C THR A 41 8.97 7.90 5.61
N THR A 42 10.30 7.82 5.56
CA THR A 42 11.17 9.02 5.64
C THR A 42 10.96 9.95 4.46
N LEU A 43 10.82 9.41 3.25
CA LEU A 43 10.49 10.19 2.07
C LEU A 43 9.13 10.88 2.23
N LEU A 44 8.10 10.16 2.70
CA LEU A 44 6.79 10.74 2.98
C LEU A 44 6.88 11.87 4.02
N LYS A 45 7.61 11.67 5.12
CA LYS A 45 7.81 12.71 6.14
C LYS A 45 8.50 13.96 5.59
N ILE A 46 9.48 13.80 4.70
CA ILE A 46 10.11 14.95 4.02
C ILE A 46 9.11 15.66 3.10
N LEU A 47 8.26 14.94 2.38
CA LEU A 47 7.20 15.53 1.56
C LEU A 47 6.18 16.31 2.41
N LEU A 48 5.90 15.84 3.62
CA LEU A 48 4.99 16.51 4.57
C LEU A 48 5.65 17.69 5.29
N GLY A 49 6.99 17.84 5.19
CA GLY A 49 7.73 18.87 5.93
C GLY A 49 7.97 18.51 7.39
N GLU A 50 7.75 17.26 7.79
CA GLU A 50 7.98 16.73 9.15
C GLU A 50 9.44 16.33 9.39
N GLU A 51 10.19 16.12 8.30
CA GLU A 51 11.61 15.77 8.32
C GLU A 51 12.37 16.64 7.31
N GLU A 52 13.55 17.15 7.70
CA GLU A 52 14.40 17.93 6.82
C GLU A 52 15.34 17.04 5.99
N PRO A 53 15.47 17.25 4.67
CA PRO A 53 16.47 16.56 3.87
C PRO A 53 17.88 17.10 4.15
N ASP A 54 18.90 16.26 3.96
CA ASP A 54 20.30 16.69 4.07
C ASP A 54 20.72 17.55 2.88
N ALA A 55 20.16 17.27 1.70
CA ALA A 55 20.35 18.07 0.49
C ALA A 55 19.12 18.02 -0.42
N GLY A 56 19.05 18.95 -1.36
CA GLY A 56 17.95 19.08 -2.29
C GLY A 56 16.76 19.85 -1.71
N LYS A 57 15.63 19.79 -2.38
CA LYS A 57 14.41 20.46 -1.94
C LYS A 57 13.14 19.86 -2.54
N VAL A 58 12.08 19.95 -1.77
CA VAL A 58 10.70 19.68 -2.20
C VAL A 58 10.01 20.98 -2.47
N ARG A 59 9.29 21.08 -3.58
CA ARG A 59 8.44 22.22 -3.92
C ARG A 59 7.04 21.73 -4.19
N MET A 60 6.11 22.15 -3.37
CA MET A 60 4.68 22.01 -3.62
C MET A 60 4.12 23.25 -4.28
N GLY A 61 3.22 23.07 -5.24
CA GLY A 61 2.49 24.17 -5.84
C GLY A 61 1.61 24.88 -4.79
N PRO A 62 1.33 26.19 -4.95
CA PRO A 62 0.59 26.96 -3.93
C PRO A 62 -0.85 26.50 -3.73
N THR A 63 -1.40 25.73 -4.66
CA THR A 63 -2.76 25.18 -4.60
C THR A 63 -2.80 23.73 -4.08
N VAL A 64 -1.64 23.13 -3.79
CA VAL A 64 -1.58 21.75 -3.28
C VAL A 64 -2.00 21.74 -1.81
N LYS A 65 -3.05 20.98 -1.53
CA LYS A 65 -3.53 20.66 -0.17
C LYS A 65 -3.33 19.17 0.05
N VAL A 66 -2.49 18.85 1.02
CA VAL A 66 -2.11 17.47 1.33
C VAL A 66 -3.02 16.95 2.43
N GLY A 67 -3.59 15.75 2.22
CA GLY A 67 -4.17 14.93 3.26
C GLY A 67 -3.24 13.74 3.53
N TYR A 68 -2.96 13.43 4.78
CA TYR A 68 -2.09 12.32 5.17
C TYR A 68 -2.77 11.35 6.11
N LEU A 69 -2.79 10.09 5.72
CA LEU A 69 -3.17 8.96 6.56
C LEU A 69 -1.90 8.18 6.93
N PRO A 70 -1.41 8.32 8.17
CA PRO A 70 -0.25 7.55 8.64
C PRO A 70 -0.61 6.08 8.90
N GLN A 71 0.40 5.22 8.95
CA GLN A 71 0.25 3.81 9.31
C GLN A 71 -0.42 3.63 10.69
N HIS A 72 -0.04 4.47 11.67
CA HIS A 72 -0.67 4.53 12.99
C HIS A 72 -1.32 5.89 13.17
N VAL A 73 -2.64 5.89 13.24
CA VAL A 73 -3.41 7.12 13.45
C VAL A 73 -3.33 7.53 14.90
N HIS A 74 -3.04 8.78 15.15
CA HIS A 74 -3.05 9.38 16.48
C HIS A 74 -4.05 10.53 16.52
N PHE A 75 -4.78 10.63 17.63
CA PHE A 75 -5.69 11.74 17.94
C PHE A 75 -5.24 12.41 19.23
N ASP A 76 -5.16 13.73 19.21
CA ASP A 76 -4.71 14.52 20.39
C ASP A 76 -5.68 14.41 21.57
N HIS A 77 -6.95 14.15 21.28
CA HIS A 77 -8.03 14.05 22.27
C HIS A 77 -8.81 12.74 22.12
N PRO A 78 -8.19 11.58 22.42
CA PRO A 78 -8.82 10.27 22.24
C PRO A 78 -10.01 10.01 23.18
N GLU A 79 -10.16 10.81 24.23
CA GLU A 79 -11.30 10.79 25.17
C GLU A 79 -12.58 11.41 24.59
N ARG A 80 -12.48 12.23 23.54
CA ARG A 80 -13.64 12.84 22.87
C ARG A 80 -14.42 11.81 22.09
N ASN A 81 -15.73 12.00 22.00
CA ASN A 81 -16.54 11.21 21.08
C ASN A 81 -16.33 11.68 19.62
N LEU A 82 -16.77 10.86 18.67
CA LEU A 82 -16.54 11.12 17.26
C LEU A 82 -17.16 12.44 16.78
N VAL A 83 -18.37 12.76 17.24
CA VAL A 83 -19.07 14.01 16.86
C VAL A 83 -18.28 15.21 17.34
N ASP A 84 -17.88 15.21 18.62
CA ASP A 84 -17.13 16.32 19.19
C ASP A 84 -15.74 16.44 18.54
N THR A 85 -15.08 15.32 18.22
CA THR A 85 -13.80 15.33 17.49
C THR A 85 -13.93 16.09 16.17
N LEU A 86 -14.95 15.79 15.35
CA LEU A 86 -15.17 16.52 14.10
C LEU A 86 -15.52 18.00 14.33
N ILE A 87 -16.36 18.31 15.32
CA ILE A 87 -16.74 19.70 15.62
C ILE A 87 -15.51 20.53 15.97
N TYR A 88 -14.65 20.03 16.85
CA TYR A 88 -13.50 20.80 17.36
C TYR A 88 -12.31 20.83 16.40
N GLU A 89 -12.07 19.75 15.67
CA GLU A 89 -10.91 19.68 14.77
C GLU A 89 -11.20 20.24 13.37
N GLN A 90 -12.48 20.29 12.95
CA GLN A 90 -12.86 20.76 11.61
C GLN A 90 -13.80 21.98 11.60
N ASP A 91 -14.01 22.59 12.76
CA ASP A 91 -14.87 23.78 12.94
C ASP A 91 -16.23 23.64 12.22
N CYS A 92 -16.89 22.50 12.41
CA CYS A 92 -18.15 22.19 11.75
C CYS A 92 -19.32 22.09 12.75
N THR A 93 -20.56 22.19 12.26
CA THR A 93 -21.74 22.02 13.10
C THR A 93 -21.96 20.55 13.47
N ALA A 94 -22.64 20.29 14.59
CA ALA A 94 -22.98 18.93 15.02
C ALA A 94 -23.79 18.16 13.96
N GLN A 95 -24.63 18.85 13.20
CA GLN A 95 -25.39 18.22 12.11
C GLN A 95 -24.45 17.81 10.94
N THR A 96 -23.52 18.68 10.58
CA THR A 96 -22.49 18.38 9.56
C THR A 96 -21.64 17.21 10.00
N ALA A 97 -21.15 17.21 11.25
CA ALA A 97 -20.35 16.12 11.81
C ALA A 97 -21.09 14.77 11.72
N ARG A 98 -22.36 14.72 12.15
CA ARG A 98 -23.17 13.49 12.07
C ARG A 98 -23.38 13.02 10.64
N ASN A 99 -23.65 13.94 9.70
CA ASN A 99 -23.85 13.59 8.30
C ASN A 99 -22.57 12.98 7.69
N ARG A 100 -21.40 13.56 8.01
CA ARG A 100 -20.10 13.05 7.58
C ARG A 100 -19.82 11.66 8.17
N LEU A 101 -19.96 11.52 9.49
CA LEU A 101 -19.80 10.24 10.18
C LEU A 101 -20.71 9.16 9.58
N ALA A 102 -21.96 9.50 9.26
CA ALA A 102 -22.91 8.56 8.64
C ALA A 102 -22.46 8.13 7.23
N ALA A 103 -21.91 9.04 6.41
CA ALA A 103 -21.32 8.71 5.11
C ALA A 103 -20.15 7.72 5.26
N PHE A 104 -19.41 7.83 6.36
CA PHE A 104 -18.30 6.94 6.72
C PHE A 104 -18.71 5.76 7.61
N LYS A 105 -19.98 5.35 7.51
CA LYS A 105 -20.57 4.17 8.18
C LYS A 105 -20.56 4.19 9.72
N PHE A 106 -20.27 5.32 10.36
CA PHE A 106 -20.48 5.50 11.80
C PHE A 106 -21.94 5.88 12.05
N ARG A 107 -22.71 5.02 12.71
CA ARG A 107 -24.18 5.18 12.86
C ARG A 107 -24.66 4.93 14.29
N GLY A 108 -25.82 5.51 14.62
CA GLY A 108 -26.48 5.30 15.91
C GLY A 108 -25.59 5.70 17.08
N GLU A 109 -25.37 4.79 18.03
CA GLU A 109 -24.58 5.01 19.24
C GLU A 109 -23.08 5.11 18.97
N ASP A 110 -22.57 4.62 17.82
CA ASP A 110 -21.15 4.65 17.51
C ASP A 110 -20.58 6.07 17.50
N VAL A 111 -21.36 7.05 17.05
CA VAL A 111 -20.90 8.45 16.97
C VAL A 111 -20.63 9.10 18.31
N PHE A 112 -21.13 8.50 19.40
CA PHE A 112 -20.93 8.96 20.78
C PHE A 112 -19.85 8.17 21.54
N LYS A 113 -19.27 7.13 20.92
CA LYS A 113 -18.11 6.43 21.48
C LYS A 113 -16.89 7.35 21.52
N PRO A 114 -16.04 7.27 22.55
CA PRO A 114 -14.76 7.97 22.53
C PRO A 114 -13.86 7.38 21.45
N VAL A 115 -13.01 8.21 20.85
CA VAL A 115 -12.06 7.77 19.80
C VAL A 115 -11.16 6.63 20.30
N SER A 116 -10.80 6.64 21.59
CA SER A 116 -10.01 5.59 22.24
C SER A 116 -10.66 4.22 22.27
N ALA A 117 -11.99 4.13 22.08
CA ALA A 117 -12.72 2.86 22.01
C ALA A 117 -12.82 2.28 20.59
N LEU A 118 -12.30 3.00 19.59
CA LEU A 118 -12.28 2.53 18.21
C LEU A 118 -11.13 1.56 17.97
N SER A 119 -11.38 0.53 17.15
CA SER A 119 -10.32 -0.29 16.57
C SER A 119 -9.39 0.54 15.66
N GLY A 120 -8.20 0.04 15.36
CA GLY A 120 -7.26 0.72 14.46
C GLY A 120 -7.89 1.03 13.09
N GLY A 121 -8.66 0.11 12.54
CA GLY A 121 -9.40 0.31 11.28
C GLY A 121 -10.47 1.40 11.37
N GLU A 122 -11.20 1.45 12.48
CA GLU A 122 -12.19 2.52 12.73
C GLU A 122 -11.52 3.88 12.94
N GLN A 123 -10.34 3.93 13.58
CA GLN A 123 -9.56 5.17 13.71
C GLN A 123 -9.07 5.66 12.36
N SER A 124 -8.56 4.76 11.49
CA SER A 124 -8.17 5.10 10.12
C SER A 124 -9.36 5.61 9.30
N ARG A 125 -10.53 5.00 9.47
CA ARG A 125 -11.79 5.42 8.85
C ARG A 125 -12.21 6.81 9.31
N LEU A 126 -12.15 7.09 10.62
CA LEU A 126 -12.43 8.40 11.17
C LEU A 126 -11.47 9.45 10.64
N ARG A 127 -10.17 9.16 10.61
CA ARG A 127 -9.16 10.07 10.06
C ARG A 127 -9.41 10.36 8.59
N LEU A 128 -9.73 9.35 7.80
CA LEU A 128 -10.04 9.54 6.39
C LEU A 128 -11.33 10.33 6.18
N CYS A 129 -12.36 10.13 7.04
CA CYS A 129 -13.57 10.95 7.07
C CYS A 129 -13.24 12.45 7.25
N MET A 130 -12.29 12.77 8.11
CA MET A 130 -11.85 14.14 8.33
C MET A 130 -11.08 14.69 7.13
N LEU A 131 -10.19 13.87 6.54
CA LEU A 131 -9.38 14.28 5.38
C LEU A 131 -10.23 14.53 4.13
N MET A 132 -11.21 13.68 3.85
CA MET A 132 -12.03 13.79 2.62
C MET A 132 -12.96 15.00 2.60
N ASP A 133 -13.23 15.61 3.75
CA ASP A 133 -13.99 16.86 3.81
C ASP A 133 -13.15 18.09 3.53
N GLU A 134 -11.87 18.02 3.76
CA GLU A 134 -10.94 19.05 3.33
C GLU A 134 -10.82 18.98 1.81
N LYS A 135 -10.75 20.14 1.15
CA LYS A 135 -10.53 20.20 -0.31
C LYS A 135 -9.11 19.79 -0.65
N ILE A 136 -8.71 18.58 -0.23
CA ILE A 136 -7.40 18.02 -0.53
C ILE A 136 -7.32 17.63 -2.00
N ASN A 137 -6.14 17.77 -2.59
CA ASN A 137 -5.86 17.38 -3.96
C ASN A 137 -4.60 16.53 -4.11
N LEU A 138 -3.94 16.23 -2.98
CA LEU A 138 -2.91 15.21 -2.85
C LEU A 138 -3.19 14.38 -1.58
N LEU A 139 -3.62 13.15 -1.75
CA LEU A 139 -3.81 12.20 -0.66
C LEU A 139 -2.56 11.30 -0.55
N ILE A 140 -1.96 11.27 0.64
CA ILE A 140 -0.82 10.41 0.97
C ILE A 140 -1.30 9.35 1.96
N LEU A 141 -1.09 8.07 1.62
CA LEU A 141 -1.44 6.93 2.47
C LEU A 141 -0.18 6.11 2.78
N ASP A 142 0.08 5.87 4.06
CA ASP A 142 1.21 5.02 4.50
C ASP A 142 0.66 3.72 5.08
N GLU A 143 0.78 2.62 4.32
CA GLU A 143 0.27 1.27 4.63
C GLU A 143 -1.23 1.26 5.04
N PRO A 144 -2.13 1.79 4.19
CA PRO A 144 -3.51 2.04 4.58
C PRO A 144 -4.33 0.78 4.85
N THR A 145 -3.91 -0.38 4.36
CA THR A 145 -4.61 -1.67 4.50
C THR A 145 -3.98 -2.58 5.56
N ASN A 146 -2.87 -2.15 6.17
CA ASN A 146 -2.14 -2.97 7.14
C ASN A 146 -2.93 -3.13 8.45
N HIS A 147 -2.98 -4.35 8.98
CA HIS A 147 -3.69 -4.73 10.21
C HIS A 147 -5.20 -4.39 10.23
N LEU A 148 -5.83 -4.27 9.06
CA LEU A 148 -7.24 -4.00 8.95
C LEU A 148 -8.06 -5.28 8.75
N ASP A 149 -9.22 -5.33 9.39
CA ASP A 149 -10.25 -6.32 9.07
C ASP A 149 -10.78 -6.11 7.63
N ILE A 150 -11.40 -7.16 7.08
CA ILE A 150 -11.91 -7.16 5.70
C ILE A 150 -12.85 -5.98 5.42
N GLN A 151 -13.74 -5.67 6.38
CA GLN A 151 -14.72 -4.60 6.18
C GLN A 151 -14.05 -3.21 6.15
N SER A 152 -13.04 -2.99 7.00
CA SER A 152 -12.27 -1.74 7.02
C SER A 152 -11.43 -1.58 5.76
N ARG A 153 -10.86 -2.68 5.24
CA ARG A 153 -10.11 -2.70 3.98
C ARG A 153 -11.00 -2.34 2.79
N GLU A 154 -12.11 -3.04 2.60
CA GLU A 154 -13.08 -2.77 1.51
C GLU A 154 -13.53 -1.31 1.53
N TRP A 155 -13.76 -0.78 2.72
CA TRP A 155 -14.19 0.59 2.87
C TRP A 155 -13.11 1.61 2.46
N ILE A 156 -11.84 1.39 2.84
CA ILE A 156 -10.73 2.25 2.41
C ILE A 156 -10.58 2.20 0.88
N GLU A 157 -10.73 1.03 0.29
CA GLU A 157 -10.69 0.86 -1.16
C GLU A 157 -11.80 1.64 -1.86
N GLU A 158 -13.05 1.58 -1.35
CA GLU A 158 -14.18 2.39 -1.85
C GLU A 158 -13.85 3.89 -1.80
N ALA A 159 -13.35 4.38 -0.65
CA ALA A 159 -13.02 5.79 -0.47
C ALA A 159 -11.88 6.26 -1.38
N VAL A 160 -10.86 5.41 -1.61
CA VAL A 160 -9.75 5.71 -2.54
C VAL A 160 -10.22 5.68 -3.99
N GLU A 161 -11.16 4.82 -4.34
CA GLU A 161 -11.73 4.74 -5.69
C GLU A 161 -12.50 6.02 -6.06
N GLU A 162 -13.30 6.53 -5.12
CA GLU A 162 -14.07 7.76 -5.29
C GLU A 162 -13.21 9.04 -5.28
N TYR A 163 -11.96 8.94 -4.82
CA TYR A 163 -11.07 10.10 -4.74
C TYR A 163 -10.49 10.46 -6.11
N GLU A 164 -10.78 11.68 -6.58
CA GLU A 164 -10.37 12.18 -7.92
C GLU A 164 -9.02 12.92 -7.92
N GLY A 165 -8.41 13.20 -6.77
CA GLY A 165 -7.12 13.91 -6.66
C GLY A 165 -5.90 13.05 -6.95
N ASN A 166 -4.73 13.62 -6.70
CA ASN A 166 -3.47 12.85 -6.74
C ASN A 166 -3.39 11.90 -5.54
N LEU A 167 -2.97 10.67 -5.80
CA LEU A 167 -2.75 9.65 -4.79
C LEU A 167 -1.27 9.26 -4.76
N LEU A 168 -0.64 9.33 -3.59
CA LEU A 168 0.66 8.74 -3.32
C LEU A 168 0.51 7.78 -2.14
N PHE A 169 0.84 6.52 -2.34
CA PHE A 169 0.67 5.54 -1.27
C PHE A 169 1.84 4.57 -1.17
N VAL A 170 2.09 4.13 0.04
CA VAL A 170 2.94 2.97 0.36
C VAL A 170 2.02 1.82 0.69
N SER A 171 2.23 0.66 0.09
CA SER A 171 1.51 -0.56 0.44
C SER A 171 2.34 -1.79 0.08
N HIS A 172 2.16 -2.86 0.86
CA HIS A 172 2.63 -4.21 0.55
C HIS A 172 1.51 -5.08 -0.02
N ASP A 173 0.28 -4.60 -0.01
CA ASP A 173 -0.88 -5.28 -0.56
C ASP A 173 -0.89 -5.18 -2.09
N ARG A 174 -0.59 -6.31 -2.75
CA ARG A 174 -0.52 -6.38 -4.22
C ARG A 174 -1.85 -6.04 -4.89
N TYR A 175 -2.97 -6.47 -4.28
CA TYR A 175 -4.29 -6.18 -4.82
C TYR A 175 -4.57 -4.67 -4.80
N PHE A 176 -4.24 -4.00 -3.69
CA PHE A 176 -4.36 -2.55 -3.57
C PHE A 176 -3.46 -1.82 -4.58
N ILE A 177 -2.22 -2.28 -4.76
CA ILE A 177 -1.28 -1.69 -5.72
C ILE A 177 -1.81 -1.86 -7.16
N ASP A 178 -2.21 -3.07 -7.56
CA ASP A 178 -2.71 -3.35 -8.91
C ASP A 178 -3.98 -2.57 -9.25
N ARG A 179 -4.85 -2.37 -8.25
CA ARG A 179 -6.12 -1.67 -8.43
C ARG A 179 -5.94 -0.16 -8.58
N PHE A 180 -5.05 0.43 -7.81
CA PHE A 180 -4.98 1.89 -7.69
C PHE A 180 -3.76 2.55 -8.32
N ALA A 181 -2.65 1.84 -8.53
CA ALA A 181 -1.44 2.43 -9.08
C ALA A 181 -1.49 2.54 -10.61
N SER A 182 -1.23 3.72 -11.13
CA SER A 182 -0.96 3.98 -12.55
C SER A 182 0.51 4.35 -12.81
N ARG A 183 1.30 4.47 -11.74
CA ARG A 183 2.72 4.82 -11.76
C ARG A 183 3.42 4.21 -10.54
N ILE A 184 4.59 3.66 -10.73
CA ILE A 184 5.37 2.98 -9.69
C ILE A 184 6.65 3.74 -9.41
N TRP A 185 6.90 4.08 -8.17
CA TRP A 185 8.17 4.55 -7.64
C TRP A 185 8.80 3.42 -6.83
N MET A 186 9.79 2.75 -7.40
CA MET A 186 10.51 1.68 -6.70
C MET A 186 11.77 2.25 -6.06
N LEU A 187 11.83 2.28 -4.74
CA LEU A 187 12.97 2.72 -3.94
C LEU A 187 13.85 1.52 -3.60
N GLU A 188 14.95 1.37 -4.33
CA GLU A 188 15.95 0.31 -4.15
C GLU A 188 17.36 0.93 -4.15
N ASP A 189 18.24 0.45 -3.30
CA ASP A 189 19.67 0.86 -3.22
C ASP A 189 19.88 2.38 -3.17
N GLY A 190 18.97 3.09 -2.50
CA GLY A 190 19.02 4.54 -2.37
C GLY A 190 18.63 5.34 -3.61
N HIS A 191 18.07 4.68 -4.61
CA HIS A 191 17.58 5.30 -5.86
C HIS A 191 16.10 4.99 -6.07
N ILE A 192 15.40 5.86 -6.78
CA ILE A 192 14.04 5.59 -7.22
C ILE A 192 14.03 5.33 -8.72
N THR A 193 13.50 4.15 -9.07
CA THR A 193 13.08 3.85 -10.45
C THR A 193 11.65 4.33 -10.61
N ASP A 194 11.44 5.27 -11.53
CA ASP A 194 10.13 5.84 -11.86
C ASP A 194 9.57 5.15 -13.09
N PHE A 195 8.54 4.33 -12.93
CA PHE A 195 7.90 3.59 -13.99
C PHE A 195 6.46 4.06 -14.20
N ARG A 196 6.13 4.46 -15.43
CA ARG A 196 4.77 4.82 -15.83
C ARG A 196 4.05 3.59 -16.35
N GLY A 197 3.08 3.11 -15.60
CA GLY A 197 2.31 1.90 -15.85
C GLY A 197 1.84 1.27 -14.55
N ASN A 198 1.02 0.22 -14.66
CA ASN A 198 0.55 -0.55 -13.52
C ASN A 198 1.63 -1.50 -12.97
N TYR A 199 1.33 -2.15 -11.86
CA TYR A 199 2.29 -3.03 -11.18
C TYR A 199 2.65 -4.27 -12.01
N GLN A 200 1.71 -4.86 -12.74
CA GLN A 200 1.95 -6.02 -13.62
C GLN A 200 2.88 -5.65 -14.78
N GLU A 201 2.67 -4.49 -15.40
CA GLU A 201 3.55 -3.95 -16.44
C GLU A 201 4.96 -3.69 -15.91
N TYR A 202 5.06 -3.15 -14.68
CA TYR A 202 6.34 -2.96 -14.01
C TYR A 202 7.07 -4.29 -13.79
N GLN A 203 6.39 -5.30 -13.25
CA GLN A 203 6.98 -6.63 -13.05
C GLN A 203 7.45 -7.27 -14.37
N ALA A 204 6.62 -7.19 -15.41
CA ALA A 204 6.98 -7.69 -16.74
C ALA A 204 8.17 -6.94 -17.34
N ALA A 205 8.29 -5.63 -17.12
CA ALA A 205 9.45 -4.85 -17.56
C ALA A 205 10.71 -5.22 -16.78
N ARG A 206 10.60 -5.42 -15.46
CA ARG A 206 11.70 -5.86 -14.59
C ARG A 206 12.21 -7.25 -14.98
N ALA A 207 11.31 -8.20 -15.22
CA ALA A 207 11.66 -9.55 -15.68
C ALA A 207 12.39 -9.56 -17.03
N ARG A 208 12.08 -8.61 -17.91
CA ARG A 208 12.75 -8.42 -19.20
C ARG A 208 14.09 -7.68 -19.11
N GLY A 209 14.53 -7.28 -17.90
CA GLY A 209 15.77 -6.53 -17.68
C GLY A 209 15.73 -5.07 -18.12
N ALA A 210 14.55 -4.52 -18.39
CA ALA A 210 14.34 -3.14 -18.85
C ALA A 210 14.19 -2.12 -17.70
N ALA A 211 14.04 -2.56 -16.45
CA ALA A 211 13.74 -1.73 -15.30
C ALA A 211 14.95 -0.96 -14.71
N GLY A 212 16.10 -0.98 -15.33
CA GLY A 212 17.32 -0.32 -14.87
C GLY A 212 17.71 0.98 -15.59
N LYS A 213 16.83 1.55 -16.44
CA LYS A 213 17.12 2.82 -17.12
C LYS A 213 16.19 3.93 -16.64
N SER A 214 16.79 4.98 -16.10
CA SER A 214 16.12 6.21 -15.70
C SER A 214 15.25 6.78 -16.83
N ALA A 215 14.07 7.28 -16.48
CA ALA A 215 12.99 7.70 -17.38
C ALA A 215 13.27 8.95 -18.26
N SER A 216 14.53 9.35 -18.44
CA SER A 216 14.88 10.48 -19.32
C SER A 216 14.96 10.14 -20.80
N ASP A 217 14.87 8.84 -21.21
CA ASP A 217 15.16 8.43 -22.60
C ASP A 217 14.15 7.48 -23.28
N VAL A 218 12.90 7.41 -22.81
CA VAL A 218 11.90 6.58 -23.52
C VAL A 218 10.80 7.48 -24.11
N GLN A 219 11.08 8.07 -25.25
CA GLN A 219 10.03 8.44 -26.19
C GLN A 219 9.49 7.16 -26.84
N VAL A 220 8.24 6.84 -26.54
CA VAL A 220 7.53 5.72 -27.15
C VAL A 220 7.18 6.09 -28.60
N SER A 221 7.95 5.58 -29.53
CA SER A 221 7.52 5.44 -30.92
C SER A 221 6.61 4.22 -31.03
N VAL A 222 5.33 4.45 -31.30
CA VAL A 222 4.36 3.41 -31.62
C VAL A 222 4.66 2.89 -33.02
N GLU A 223 5.39 1.80 -33.11
CA GLU A 223 5.45 0.97 -34.33
C GLU A 223 4.60 -0.28 -34.17
N LYS A 224 3.69 -0.44 -35.13
CA LYS A 224 2.80 -1.59 -35.27
C LYS A 224 3.61 -2.88 -35.41
N ALA A 225 3.34 -3.83 -34.53
CA ALA A 225 3.87 -5.20 -34.63
C ALA A 225 3.28 -5.93 -35.84
N PRO A 226 4.08 -6.72 -36.57
CA PRO A 226 3.58 -7.66 -37.58
C PRO A 226 3.12 -8.97 -36.93
N GLU A 227 2.03 -9.52 -37.45
CA GLU A 227 1.41 -10.76 -37.00
C GLU A 227 2.40 -11.96 -37.03
N PRO A 228 2.38 -12.83 -36.03
CA PRO A 228 3.19 -14.03 -35.98
C PRO A 228 2.53 -15.16 -36.79
N LYS A 229 3.30 -15.74 -37.71
CA LYS A 229 2.93 -16.95 -38.47
C LYS A 229 2.88 -18.15 -37.53
N GLU A 230 1.75 -18.86 -37.58
CA GLU A 230 1.54 -20.17 -36.95
C GLU A 230 2.64 -21.17 -37.24
N LYS A 231 3.27 -21.73 -36.19
CA LYS A 231 3.94 -23.01 -36.22
C LYS A 231 3.12 -24.01 -35.43
N LYS A 232 2.58 -24.99 -36.14
CA LYS A 232 1.89 -26.17 -35.58
C LYS A 232 2.87 -27.00 -34.77
N GLU A 233 2.67 -27.09 -33.46
CA GLU A 233 3.26 -28.11 -32.60
C GLU A 233 2.25 -29.19 -32.23
N LYS A 234 2.75 -30.43 -32.14
CA LYS A 234 1.99 -31.68 -32.02
C LYS A 234 1.36 -31.83 -30.64
N PRO A 235 0.25 -32.60 -30.49
CA PRO A 235 -0.49 -32.72 -29.23
C PRO A 235 0.32 -33.49 -28.19
N LYS A 236 0.51 -32.86 -26.99
CA LYS A 236 1.02 -33.52 -25.79
C LYS A 236 -0.10 -34.32 -25.12
N ARG A 237 0.24 -35.50 -24.59
CA ARG A 237 -0.65 -36.50 -24.00
C ARG A 237 -1.34 -36.00 -22.74
N PRO A 238 -2.61 -36.39 -22.44
CA PRO A 238 -3.37 -35.94 -21.29
C PRO A 238 -2.97 -36.72 -20.03
N GLY A 239 -1.94 -36.29 -19.33
CA GLY A 239 -1.50 -36.87 -18.06
C GLY A 239 -0.91 -35.87 -17.07
N GLY A 240 -0.53 -34.70 -17.53
CA GLY A 240 0.15 -33.69 -16.72
C GLY A 240 -0.76 -32.79 -15.88
N THR A 241 -1.93 -32.44 -16.37
CA THR A 241 -2.83 -31.46 -15.75
C THR A 241 -3.42 -31.96 -14.42
N LYS A 242 -3.78 -33.23 -14.29
CA LYS A 242 -4.31 -33.78 -13.02
C LYS A 242 -3.30 -33.77 -11.87
N ASN A 243 -2.01 -33.85 -12.17
CA ASN A 243 -0.96 -33.79 -11.15
C ASN A 243 -0.72 -32.36 -10.70
N LEU A 244 -0.69 -31.43 -11.65
CA LEU A 244 -0.59 -29.98 -11.39
C LEU A 244 -1.82 -29.45 -10.61
N GLU A 245 -3.03 -29.92 -10.92
CA GLU A 245 -4.23 -29.57 -10.15
C GLU A 245 -4.15 -30.02 -8.68
N LYS A 246 -3.55 -31.19 -8.42
CA LYS A 246 -3.33 -31.65 -7.04
C LYS A 246 -2.27 -30.85 -6.33
N GLU A 247 -1.22 -30.45 -7.02
CA GLU A 247 -0.14 -29.63 -6.45
C GLU A 247 -0.61 -28.22 -6.16
N VAL A 248 -1.43 -27.59 -7.03
CA VAL A 248 -2.07 -26.30 -6.76
C VAL A 248 -2.99 -26.39 -5.55
N THR A 249 -3.86 -27.42 -5.48
CA THR A 249 -4.75 -27.63 -4.32
C THR A 249 -3.98 -27.90 -3.03
N ALA A 250 -2.82 -28.53 -3.10
CA ALA A 250 -1.97 -28.75 -1.93
C ALA A 250 -1.31 -27.44 -1.47
N ALA A 251 -0.85 -26.60 -2.41
CA ALA A 251 -0.30 -25.28 -2.12
C ALA A 251 -1.37 -24.34 -1.51
N GLU A 252 -2.59 -24.31 -2.05
CA GLU A 252 -3.71 -23.56 -1.48
C GLU A 252 -4.01 -23.95 -0.02
N ARG A 253 -3.99 -25.27 0.28
CA ARG A 253 -4.18 -25.74 1.65
C ARG A 253 -3.03 -25.37 2.58
N ALA A 254 -1.81 -25.35 2.07
CA ALA A 254 -0.64 -24.94 2.85
C ALA A 254 -0.71 -23.43 3.19
N VAL A 255 -1.10 -22.59 2.24
CA VAL A 255 -1.35 -21.17 2.48
C VAL A 255 -2.44 -20.97 3.52
N ALA A 256 -3.61 -21.56 3.33
CA ALA A 256 -4.73 -21.44 4.27
C ALA A 256 -4.37 -21.87 5.71
N LYS A 257 -3.56 -22.94 5.85
CA LYS A 257 -3.09 -23.39 7.16
C LYS A 257 -2.10 -22.42 7.81
N ALA A 258 -1.22 -21.82 7.03
CA ALA A 258 -0.27 -20.85 7.54
C ALA A 258 -0.97 -19.54 7.94
N GLU A 259 -1.99 -19.11 7.20
CA GLU A 259 -2.85 -17.97 7.56
C GLU A 259 -3.64 -18.22 8.86
N GLU A 260 -4.16 -19.43 9.07
CA GLU A 260 -4.83 -19.82 10.32
C GLU A 260 -3.84 -19.76 11.51
N GLN A 261 -2.61 -20.22 11.32
CA GLN A 261 -1.57 -20.15 12.35
C GLN A 261 -1.16 -18.69 12.65
N MET A 262 -1.12 -17.83 11.66
CA MET A 262 -0.85 -16.41 11.83
C MET A 262 -1.95 -15.74 12.67
N TYR A 263 -3.21 -16.04 12.37
CA TYR A 263 -4.33 -15.54 13.15
C TYR A 263 -4.28 -15.99 14.62
N ASP A 264 -3.98 -17.28 14.87
CA ASP A 264 -3.83 -17.82 16.23
C ASP A 264 -2.68 -17.13 16.99
N LEU A 265 -1.58 -16.84 16.30
CA LEU A 265 -0.42 -16.18 16.89
C LEU A 265 -0.73 -14.72 17.24
N GLU A 266 -1.45 -13.99 16.38
CA GLU A 266 -1.95 -12.64 16.65
C GLU A 266 -2.88 -12.58 17.88
N GLN A 267 -3.75 -13.58 18.06
CA GLN A 267 -4.58 -13.69 19.25
C GLN A 267 -3.73 -13.90 20.52
N GLN A 268 -2.70 -14.74 20.45
CA GLN A 268 -1.79 -14.96 21.56
C GLN A 268 -0.97 -13.69 21.91
N ILE A 269 -0.60 -12.90 20.92
CA ILE A 269 0.06 -11.59 21.12
C ILE A 269 -0.87 -10.62 21.87
N GLN A 270 -2.15 -10.57 21.50
CA GLN A 270 -3.14 -9.76 22.19
C GLN A 270 -3.35 -10.19 23.65
N GLU A 271 -3.39 -11.49 23.91
CA GLU A 271 -3.54 -12.04 25.27
C GLU A 271 -2.29 -11.85 26.13
N ALA A 272 -1.11 -11.87 25.52
CA ALA A 272 0.18 -11.76 26.20
C ALA A 272 0.60 -10.33 26.56
N SER A 273 -0.28 -9.34 26.42
CA SER A 273 0.00 -7.89 26.53
C SER A 273 0.72 -7.40 27.80
N ALA A 274 0.86 -8.24 28.83
CA ALA A 274 1.54 -7.92 30.08
C ALA A 274 2.93 -8.58 30.24
N ASP A 275 3.35 -9.50 29.36
CA ASP A 275 4.60 -10.25 29.46
C ASP A 275 5.55 -9.91 28.29
N TYR A 276 6.50 -9.01 28.55
CA TYR A 276 7.42 -8.50 27.53
C TYR A 276 8.29 -9.59 26.87
N LEU A 277 8.75 -10.59 27.63
CA LEU A 277 9.58 -11.67 27.08
C LEU A 277 8.79 -12.58 26.15
N LYS A 278 7.56 -12.91 26.56
CA LYS A 278 6.66 -13.74 25.77
C LYS A 278 6.20 -13.00 24.50
N LEU A 279 5.99 -11.68 24.59
CA LEU A 279 5.67 -10.84 23.42
C LEU A 279 6.82 -10.86 22.41
N GLN A 280 8.06 -10.75 22.85
CA GLN A 280 9.21 -10.78 21.94
C GLN A 280 9.30 -12.11 21.18
N GLU A 281 9.14 -13.24 21.89
CA GLU A 281 9.13 -14.58 21.27
C GLU A 281 7.98 -14.74 20.25
N LEU A 282 6.78 -14.21 20.56
CA LEU A 282 5.64 -14.28 19.67
C LEU A 282 5.82 -13.41 18.42
N TYR A 283 6.44 -12.23 18.53
CA TYR A 283 6.75 -11.40 17.38
C TYR A 283 7.82 -12.04 16.47
N GLU A 284 8.86 -12.69 17.02
CA GLU A 284 9.83 -13.43 16.22
C GLU A 284 9.18 -14.61 15.47
N GLN A 285 8.22 -15.28 16.09
CA GLN A 285 7.45 -16.36 15.43
C GLN A 285 6.53 -15.80 14.34
N LEU A 286 5.92 -14.63 14.55
CA LEU A 286 5.07 -13.97 13.56
C LEU A 286 5.87 -13.58 12.32
N GLU A 287 7.05 -12.95 12.50
CA GLU A 287 7.93 -12.57 11.40
C GLU A 287 8.40 -13.80 10.58
N ALA A 288 8.77 -14.88 11.25
CA ALA A 288 9.15 -16.13 10.58
C ALA A 288 8.00 -16.75 9.79
N LEU A 289 6.77 -16.68 10.32
CA LEU A 289 5.58 -17.20 9.67
C LEU A 289 5.14 -16.35 8.47
N GLU A 290 5.29 -15.04 8.56
CA GLU A 290 5.07 -14.12 7.43
C GLU A 290 6.01 -14.42 6.26
N GLU A 291 7.29 -14.67 6.53
CA GLU A 291 8.24 -15.10 5.49
C GLU A 291 7.86 -16.46 4.86
N GLU A 292 7.34 -17.39 5.67
CA GLU A 292 6.90 -18.69 5.18
C GLU A 292 5.66 -18.54 4.28
N ILE A 293 4.69 -17.73 4.66
CA ILE A 293 3.50 -17.41 3.88
C ILE A 293 3.89 -16.81 2.53
N LEU A 294 4.82 -15.87 2.49
CA LEU A 294 5.32 -15.29 1.23
C LEU A 294 5.92 -16.35 0.30
N LYS A 295 6.67 -17.30 0.84
CA LYS A 295 7.26 -18.41 0.05
C LYS A 295 6.17 -19.35 -0.48
N LEU A 296 5.14 -19.64 0.32
CA LEU A 296 4.00 -20.48 -0.06
C LEU A 296 3.16 -19.84 -1.17
N TYR A 297 2.91 -18.53 -1.10
CA TYR A 297 2.26 -17.80 -2.17
C TYR A 297 3.05 -17.81 -3.48
N GLY A 298 4.37 -17.59 -3.44
CA GLY A 298 5.22 -17.68 -4.62
C GLY A 298 5.21 -19.07 -5.28
N ALA A 299 5.18 -20.12 -4.46
CA ALA A 299 5.05 -21.49 -4.96
C ALA A 299 3.68 -21.75 -5.59
N TRP A 300 2.60 -21.30 -4.95
CA TRP A 300 1.24 -21.40 -5.47
C TRP A 300 1.06 -20.65 -6.80
N GLU A 301 1.55 -19.42 -6.91
CA GLU A 301 1.52 -18.65 -8.16
C GLU A 301 2.24 -19.37 -9.31
N THR A 302 3.42 -19.94 -9.01
CA THR A 302 4.20 -20.70 -10.02
C THR A 302 3.45 -21.92 -10.51
N LEU A 303 2.83 -22.68 -9.61
CA LEU A 303 2.06 -23.88 -9.94
C LEU A 303 0.75 -23.52 -10.67
N SER A 304 0.10 -22.44 -10.30
CA SER A 304 -1.12 -21.93 -10.96
C SER A 304 -0.84 -21.49 -12.38
N ALA A 305 0.26 -20.75 -12.62
CA ALA A 305 0.69 -20.36 -13.97
C ALA A 305 1.02 -21.57 -14.85
N GLN A 306 1.71 -22.59 -14.30
CA GLN A 306 1.99 -23.83 -15.03
C GLN A 306 0.72 -24.63 -15.37
N LEU A 307 -0.29 -24.58 -14.50
CA LEU A 307 -1.58 -25.23 -14.73
C LEU A 307 -2.35 -24.51 -15.85
N GLU A 308 -2.33 -23.18 -15.89
CA GLU A 308 -2.94 -22.39 -16.95
C GLU A 308 -2.26 -22.63 -18.31
N GLU A 309 -0.93 -22.65 -18.35
CA GLU A 309 -0.17 -23.02 -19.58
C GLU A 309 -0.47 -24.45 -20.05
N ALA A 310 -0.72 -25.37 -19.13
CA ALA A 310 -1.05 -26.75 -19.48
C ALA A 310 -2.51 -26.95 -19.94
N ARG A 311 -3.39 -25.99 -19.67
CA ARG A 311 -4.81 -25.97 -20.07
C ARG A 311 -5.05 -25.23 -21.40
N GLY A 312 -4.19 -24.25 -21.77
CA GLY A 312 -4.25 -23.51 -23.04
C GLY A 312 -3.53 -24.21 -24.15
#